data_11627689a4fc26ae91b63816402f7695
#
_entry.id   11627689a4fc26ae91b63816402f7695
#
_cell.length_a   1.000
_cell.length_b   1.000
_cell.length_c   1.000
_cell.angle_alpha   90.00
_cell.angle_beta   90.00
_cell.angle_gamma   90.00
#
_symmetry.space_group_name_H-M   'P 1'
#
loop_
_entity.id
_entity.type
_entity.pdbx_description
1 polymer ?
#
loop_
_entity_poly.entity_id
_entity_poly.type
_entity_poly.pdbx_seq_one_letter_code
_entity_poly.pdbx_strand_id
1 'polypeptide(L)'
;DETYDYSNLDMYSRMYPALSEIQEYLDKDGSKPFLLVEYCHSMGNGPGDFEDYFQMIQDNDKMCGGFVWEWCDHAIAHGTAENGKTIYAYGGDHGEEIHDGNFCMDGLVYPDRTVHTGLLEYKNVYRPARVISYDKESGELVLHNYMDFDDLKDYVKISYELTQDGLVISKGILPEFSVAPHGEGKTNLKINVPENGKCYLKLIYHLKKELPLLDEDHILGFDEIEVSKEDTKCKLAEKWIPKTVVDSELQVNENDTQIHIKGREFAYTIDKRTALFTEMKFAGREYLNHPMELNIWRAPTDNDMYIKSEWKKAHYDKAYTRAYTTEVVQGKHGVKITSHASVVAETVQKILDVTITWKIEAAGKIDADIAVTKDDEFPDLPRFGVRMFLDKKLSAVRYFGMGPQESYCDKHQAASHGLYRADVGDLHEDYIRPQENGSH
;
A
#
# COMPACT_ATOMS: atom_id res chain seq x y z
N ASP A 1 -26.56 -12.38 18.06
CA ASP A 1 -27.64 -11.65 18.72
C ASP A 1 -28.57 -12.66 19.41
N GLU A 2 -28.68 -12.61 20.75
CA GLU A 2 -29.49 -13.53 21.58
C GLU A 2 -30.99 -13.49 21.25
N THR A 3 -31.41 -12.61 20.37
CA THR A 3 -32.81 -12.40 19.99
C THR A 3 -33.29 -13.27 18.81
N TYR A 4 -32.40 -13.95 18.11
CA TYR A 4 -32.75 -14.73 16.93
C TYR A 4 -32.72 -16.26 17.23
N ASP A 5 -33.80 -16.94 16.88
CA ASP A 5 -33.88 -18.41 16.93
C ASP A 5 -33.32 -19.01 15.62
N TYR A 6 -32.11 -19.57 15.71
CA TYR A 6 -31.46 -20.27 14.59
C TYR A 6 -31.77 -21.77 14.55
N SER A 7 -32.65 -22.27 15.38
CA SER A 7 -32.91 -23.72 15.53
C SER A 7 -33.35 -24.38 14.24
N ASN A 8 -34.10 -23.67 13.40
CA ASN A 8 -34.66 -24.16 12.14
C ASN A 8 -33.76 -23.95 10.91
N LEU A 9 -32.55 -23.42 11.08
CA LEU A 9 -31.60 -23.17 10.00
C LEU A 9 -30.55 -24.27 9.96
N ASP A 10 -30.15 -24.70 8.77
CA ASP A 10 -29.06 -25.68 8.60
C ASP A 10 -27.68 -25.07 8.79
N MET A 11 -27.53 -23.77 8.56
CA MET A 11 -26.28 -23.00 8.64
C MET A 11 -26.46 -21.78 9.53
N TYR A 12 -25.40 -21.36 10.18
CA TYR A 12 -25.31 -20.05 10.82
C TYR A 12 -24.69 -19.06 9.82
N SER A 13 -25.34 -17.96 9.57
CA SER A 13 -24.87 -16.99 8.58
C SER A 13 -24.84 -15.56 9.11
N ARG A 14 -23.89 -14.77 8.63
CA ARG A 14 -23.74 -13.36 9.00
C ARG A 14 -23.34 -12.53 7.79
N MET A 15 -23.73 -11.25 7.79
CA MET A 15 -23.27 -10.19 6.90
C MET A 15 -22.23 -9.35 7.63
N TYR A 16 -21.07 -9.18 7.05
CA TYR A 16 -19.98 -8.33 7.54
C TYR A 16 -19.62 -8.52 9.02
N PRO A 17 -19.52 -9.73 9.54
CA PRO A 17 -19.09 -9.91 10.91
C PRO A 17 -17.61 -9.56 11.05
N ALA A 18 -17.23 -8.94 12.17
CA ALA A 18 -15.83 -8.82 12.52
C ALA A 18 -15.22 -10.20 12.80
N LEU A 19 -13.92 -10.38 12.58
CA LEU A 19 -13.23 -11.64 12.85
C LEU A 19 -13.42 -12.11 14.30
N SER A 20 -13.48 -11.16 15.24
CA SER A 20 -13.77 -11.47 16.65
C SER A 20 -15.17 -12.03 16.88
N GLU A 21 -16.17 -11.62 16.12
CA GLU A 21 -17.54 -12.16 16.21
C GLU A 21 -17.62 -13.57 15.64
N ILE A 22 -16.86 -13.85 14.57
CA ILE A 22 -16.72 -15.20 14.01
C ILE A 22 -16.08 -16.11 15.05
N GLN A 23 -14.96 -15.68 15.64
CA GLN A 23 -14.25 -16.45 16.66
C GLN A 23 -15.12 -16.72 17.87
N GLU A 24 -15.90 -15.74 18.32
CA GLU A 24 -16.84 -15.91 19.44
C GLU A 24 -17.89 -16.99 19.17
N TYR A 25 -18.43 -17.07 17.95
CA TYR A 25 -19.36 -18.13 17.55
C TYR A 25 -18.66 -19.50 17.54
N LEU A 26 -17.47 -19.59 16.96
CA LEU A 26 -16.72 -20.84 16.87
C LEU A 26 -16.35 -21.40 18.25
N ASP A 27 -16.04 -20.53 19.22
CA ASP A 27 -15.66 -20.89 20.57
C ASP A 27 -16.86 -21.30 21.42
N LYS A 28 -18.01 -20.63 21.27
CA LYS A 28 -19.18 -20.85 22.13
C LYS A 28 -20.06 -21.99 21.67
N ASP A 29 -20.44 -22.01 20.43
CA ASP A 29 -21.39 -22.95 19.87
C ASP A 29 -20.75 -23.78 18.75
N GLY A 30 -20.50 -23.14 17.62
CA GLY A 30 -19.93 -23.80 16.43
C GLY A 30 -20.64 -25.10 16.04
N SER A 31 -21.91 -25.24 16.40
CA SER A 31 -22.69 -26.48 16.15
C SER A 31 -23.14 -26.60 14.69
N LYS A 32 -23.21 -25.44 13.97
CA LYS A 32 -23.62 -25.37 12.56
C LYS A 32 -22.49 -24.79 11.72
N PRO A 33 -22.42 -25.15 10.43
CA PRO A 33 -21.49 -24.51 9.50
C PRO A 33 -21.72 -23.00 9.46
N PHE A 34 -20.64 -22.22 9.47
CA PHE A 34 -20.68 -20.76 9.38
C PHE A 34 -20.49 -20.29 7.94
N LEU A 35 -21.43 -19.49 7.44
CA LEU A 35 -21.38 -18.89 6.11
C LEU A 35 -21.33 -17.36 6.20
N LEU A 36 -20.34 -16.75 5.57
CA LEU A 36 -20.29 -15.31 5.32
C LEU A 36 -21.17 -15.00 4.11
N VAL A 37 -22.44 -14.65 4.33
CA VAL A 37 -23.38 -14.38 3.22
C VAL A 37 -23.01 -13.10 2.48
N GLU A 38 -22.35 -12.17 3.15
CA GLU A 38 -21.67 -11.00 2.58
C GLU A 38 -20.44 -10.70 3.44
N TYR A 39 -19.30 -10.45 2.80
CA TYR A 39 -18.08 -9.98 3.45
C TYR A 39 -17.20 -9.19 2.48
N CYS A 40 -16.19 -8.49 2.98
CA CYS A 40 -15.23 -7.74 2.19
C CYS A 40 -15.90 -6.84 1.14
N HIS A 41 -16.71 -5.87 1.62
CA HIS A 41 -17.42 -4.90 0.79
C HIS A 41 -16.46 -4.13 -0.12
N SER A 42 -16.60 -4.28 -1.45
CA SER A 42 -15.63 -3.85 -2.46
C SER A 42 -15.73 -2.38 -2.85
N MET A 43 -16.35 -1.56 -2.02
CA MET A 43 -16.62 -0.17 -2.34
C MET A 43 -15.33 0.65 -2.46
N GLY A 44 -15.17 1.38 -3.56
CA GLY A 44 -14.06 2.28 -3.81
C GLY A 44 -12.70 1.58 -3.78
N ASN A 45 -11.77 2.04 -2.96
CA ASN A 45 -10.45 1.43 -2.83
C ASN A 45 -10.43 0.19 -1.92
N GLY A 46 -11.59 -0.30 -1.45
CA GLY A 46 -11.74 -1.60 -0.81
C GLY A 46 -11.62 -2.76 -1.81
N PRO A 47 -11.83 -3.98 -1.31
CA PRO A 47 -11.91 -4.33 0.11
C PRO A 47 -10.53 -4.53 0.73
N GLY A 48 -10.45 -4.33 2.06
CA GLY A 48 -9.33 -4.76 2.88
C GLY A 48 -9.57 -6.12 3.53
N ASP A 49 -8.58 -6.62 4.26
CA ASP A 49 -8.65 -7.79 5.16
C ASP A 49 -9.02 -9.13 4.49
N PHE A 50 -8.96 -9.24 3.18
CA PHE A 50 -9.21 -10.53 2.49
C PHE A 50 -8.34 -11.65 3.04
N GLU A 51 -7.09 -11.37 3.33
CA GLU A 51 -6.13 -12.35 3.87
C GLU A 51 -6.58 -12.89 5.21
N ASP A 52 -7.02 -12.01 6.12
CA ASP A 52 -7.43 -12.39 7.48
C ASP A 52 -8.69 -13.25 7.45
N TYR A 53 -9.67 -12.91 6.60
CA TYR A 53 -10.85 -13.76 6.39
C TYR A 53 -10.49 -15.10 5.73
N PHE A 54 -9.57 -15.09 4.76
CA PHE A 54 -9.10 -16.33 4.14
C PHE A 54 -8.48 -17.26 5.18
N GLN A 55 -7.58 -16.77 6.04
CA GLN A 55 -6.97 -17.56 7.10
C GLN A 55 -8.04 -18.10 8.07
N MET A 56 -8.98 -17.25 8.50
CA MET A 56 -10.08 -17.67 9.38
C MET A 56 -10.90 -18.81 8.76
N ILE A 57 -11.19 -18.74 7.44
CA ILE A 57 -11.92 -19.78 6.71
C ILE A 57 -11.11 -21.08 6.64
N GLN A 58 -9.82 -20.99 6.34
CA GLN A 58 -8.97 -22.18 6.16
C GLN A 58 -8.62 -22.88 7.48
N ASP A 59 -8.48 -22.11 8.56
CA ASP A 59 -8.09 -22.64 9.86
C ASP A 59 -9.26 -23.29 10.63
N ASN A 60 -10.50 -23.18 10.14
CA ASN A 60 -11.68 -23.64 10.85
C ASN A 60 -12.60 -24.49 9.98
N ASP A 61 -12.65 -25.78 10.25
CA ASP A 61 -13.49 -26.78 9.55
C ASP A 61 -14.99 -26.44 9.53
N LYS A 62 -15.44 -25.57 10.41
CA LYS A 62 -16.84 -25.13 10.50
C LYS A 62 -17.16 -23.94 9.60
N MET A 63 -16.14 -23.27 9.08
CA MET A 63 -16.30 -22.21 8.09
C MET A 63 -16.51 -22.81 6.70
N CYS A 64 -17.64 -22.52 6.07
CA CYS A 64 -17.91 -23.01 4.72
C CYS A 64 -17.61 -22.00 3.61
N GLY A 65 -17.00 -20.87 3.95
CA GLY A 65 -16.62 -19.83 3.01
C GLY A 65 -17.52 -18.61 3.06
N GLY A 66 -17.50 -17.82 1.97
CA GLY A 66 -18.28 -16.59 1.92
C GLY A 66 -18.43 -16.00 0.52
N PHE A 67 -19.33 -15.02 0.43
CA PHE A 67 -19.62 -14.27 -0.78
C PHE A 67 -19.16 -12.82 -0.63
N VAL A 68 -18.22 -12.41 -1.47
CA VAL A 68 -17.78 -11.01 -1.53
C VAL A 68 -18.91 -10.14 -2.03
N TRP A 69 -19.18 -9.03 -1.40
CA TRP A 69 -20.09 -8.03 -1.87
C TRP A 69 -19.30 -6.88 -2.52
N GLU A 70 -19.38 -6.71 -3.84
CA GLU A 70 -20.01 -7.61 -4.79
C GLU A 70 -19.22 -7.73 -6.09
N TRP A 71 -19.87 -8.27 -7.16
CA TRP A 71 -19.15 -8.56 -8.39
C TRP A 71 -18.86 -7.32 -9.23
N CYS A 72 -19.85 -6.43 -9.40
CA CYS A 72 -19.76 -5.36 -10.39
C CYS A 72 -20.40 -4.07 -9.91
N ASP A 73 -19.72 -2.96 -10.12
CA ASP A 73 -20.29 -1.63 -9.94
C ASP A 73 -21.58 -1.46 -10.75
N HIS A 74 -22.66 -1.03 -10.10
CA HIS A 74 -23.95 -0.78 -10.72
C HIS A 74 -24.09 0.67 -11.16
N ALA A 75 -23.52 1.00 -12.33
CA ALA A 75 -23.64 2.32 -12.93
C ALA A 75 -23.91 2.23 -14.43
N ILE A 76 -24.52 3.27 -14.96
CA ILE A 76 -24.92 3.37 -16.37
C ILE A 76 -24.04 4.43 -17.04
N ALA A 77 -23.44 4.08 -18.19
CA ALA A 77 -22.70 5.03 -18.99
C ALA A 77 -23.62 6.15 -19.49
N HIS A 78 -23.34 7.40 -19.11
CA HIS A 78 -24.16 8.59 -19.40
C HIS A 78 -23.49 9.58 -20.35
N GLY A 79 -22.39 9.21 -20.97
CA GLY A 79 -21.65 10.05 -21.88
C GLY A 79 -20.14 10.01 -21.66
N THR A 80 -19.47 11.01 -22.23
CA THR A 80 -18.01 11.10 -22.16
C THR A 80 -17.60 12.50 -21.70
N ALA A 81 -16.68 12.58 -20.74
CA ALA A 81 -16.11 13.83 -20.27
C ALA A 81 -15.15 14.43 -21.30
N GLU A 82 -14.76 15.71 -21.11
CA GLU A 82 -13.82 16.42 -21.99
C GLU A 82 -12.46 15.71 -22.11
N ASN A 83 -12.05 14.99 -21.07
CA ASN A 83 -10.80 14.22 -21.04
C ASN A 83 -10.92 12.83 -21.70
N GLY A 84 -12.09 12.49 -22.30
CA GLY A 84 -12.32 11.24 -22.97
C GLY A 84 -12.78 10.08 -22.07
N LYS A 85 -12.89 10.28 -20.74
CA LYS A 85 -13.34 9.24 -19.81
C LYS A 85 -14.86 9.13 -19.82
N THR A 86 -15.37 7.90 -19.63
CA THR A 86 -16.80 7.64 -19.49
C THR A 86 -17.35 8.30 -18.22
N ILE A 87 -18.47 9.00 -18.35
CA ILE A 87 -19.27 9.48 -17.23
C ILE A 87 -20.24 8.38 -16.85
N TYR A 88 -20.21 7.96 -15.60
CA TYR A 88 -21.16 6.97 -15.06
C TYR A 88 -22.18 7.68 -14.18
N ALA A 89 -23.45 7.32 -14.35
CA ALA A 89 -24.57 7.76 -13.53
C ALA A 89 -25.01 6.61 -12.61
N TYR A 90 -25.21 6.90 -11.33
CA TYR A 90 -25.64 5.95 -10.31
C TYR A 90 -26.53 6.65 -9.27
N GLY A 91 -26.86 6.03 -8.19
CA GLY A 91 -27.84 6.39 -7.17
C GLY A 91 -28.21 7.87 -7.05
N GLY A 92 -29.39 8.26 -7.51
CA GLY A 92 -29.92 9.62 -7.54
C GLY A 92 -29.67 10.41 -8.82
N ASP A 93 -28.75 9.98 -9.68
CA ASP A 93 -28.34 10.71 -10.88
C ASP A 93 -29.42 10.70 -12.00
N HIS A 94 -30.37 9.79 -11.93
CA HIS A 94 -31.49 9.69 -12.87
C HIS A 94 -32.78 10.38 -12.37
N GLY A 95 -32.72 11.05 -11.21
CA GLY A 95 -33.84 11.76 -10.61
C GLY A 95 -34.75 10.88 -9.74
N GLU A 96 -34.31 9.68 -9.40
CA GLU A 96 -34.98 8.82 -8.43
C GLU A 96 -34.88 9.44 -7.02
N GLU A 97 -36.01 9.40 -6.27
CA GLU A 97 -36.11 9.98 -4.92
C GLU A 97 -35.58 9.04 -3.84
N ILE A 98 -35.64 7.71 -4.07
CA ILE A 98 -35.20 6.69 -3.13
C ILE A 98 -33.93 6.06 -3.68
N HIS A 99 -32.79 6.35 -3.04
CA HIS A 99 -31.47 5.83 -3.42
C HIS A 99 -30.48 5.93 -2.26
N ASP A 100 -29.40 5.14 -2.31
CA ASP A 100 -28.28 5.15 -1.35
C ASP A 100 -26.99 5.78 -1.91
N GLY A 101 -27.12 6.66 -2.92
CA GLY A 101 -25.96 7.34 -3.51
C GLY A 101 -24.98 6.35 -4.14
N ASN A 102 -23.75 6.33 -3.65
CA ASN A 102 -22.71 5.46 -4.20
C ASN A 102 -22.65 4.05 -3.58
N PHE A 103 -23.62 3.64 -2.75
CA PHE A 103 -23.74 2.26 -2.25
C PHE A 103 -24.25 1.29 -3.31
N CYS A 104 -23.74 1.42 -4.50
CA CYS A 104 -23.90 0.56 -5.68
C CYS A 104 -22.59 0.58 -6.52
N MET A 105 -21.56 1.29 -6.02
CA MET A 105 -20.20 1.34 -6.58
C MET A 105 -19.28 0.48 -5.70
N ASP A 106 -19.62 -0.78 -5.58
CA ASP A 106 -19.11 -1.74 -4.62
C ASP A 106 -18.68 -3.06 -5.26
N GLY A 107 -18.39 -3.02 -6.58
CA GLY A 107 -17.96 -4.17 -7.36
C GLY A 107 -16.48 -4.47 -7.31
N LEU A 108 -16.12 -5.74 -7.52
CA LEU A 108 -14.76 -6.17 -7.83
C LEU A 108 -14.32 -5.80 -9.25
N VAL A 109 -15.29 -5.42 -10.10
CA VAL A 109 -15.06 -4.90 -11.45
C VAL A 109 -15.86 -3.62 -11.68
N TYR A 110 -15.35 -2.76 -12.54
CA TYR A 110 -16.04 -1.58 -13.03
C TYR A 110 -17.29 -1.93 -13.88
N PRO A 111 -18.18 -0.98 -14.15
CA PRO A 111 -19.39 -1.25 -14.97
C PRO A 111 -19.09 -1.81 -16.36
N ASP A 112 -17.94 -1.49 -16.94
CA ASP A 112 -17.45 -1.99 -18.23
C ASP A 112 -16.72 -3.35 -18.13
N ARG A 113 -16.66 -3.93 -16.92
CA ARG A 113 -15.98 -5.18 -16.58
C ARG A 113 -14.45 -5.10 -16.53
N THR A 114 -13.85 -3.92 -16.59
CA THR A 114 -12.45 -3.78 -16.25
C THR A 114 -12.23 -4.05 -14.76
N VAL A 115 -11.04 -4.51 -14.41
CA VAL A 115 -10.73 -5.06 -13.10
C VAL A 115 -10.42 -3.94 -12.10
N HIS A 116 -11.06 -3.94 -10.94
CA HIS A 116 -10.63 -3.15 -9.77
C HIS A 116 -9.39 -3.75 -9.12
N THR A 117 -8.63 -2.92 -8.39
CA THR A 117 -7.46 -3.40 -7.62
C THR A 117 -7.85 -4.44 -6.57
N GLY A 118 -9.08 -4.37 -6.03
CA GLY A 118 -9.65 -5.35 -5.11
C GLY A 118 -9.77 -6.76 -5.70
N LEU A 119 -10.08 -6.91 -6.99
CA LEU A 119 -10.11 -8.22 -7.64
C LEU A 119 -8.70 -8.83 -7.80
N LEU A 120 -7.68 -8.00 -8.03
CA LEU A 120 -6.30 -8.48 -8.08
C LEU A 120 -5.82 -8.98 -6.71
N GLU A 121 -6.22 -8.28 -5.64
CA GLU A 121 -5.99 -8.72 -4.25
C GLU A 121 -6.68 -10.05 -3.99
N TYR A 122 -7.98 -10.16 -4.29
CA TYR A 122 -8.76 -11.38 -4.14
C TYR A 122 -8.14 -12.57 -4.89
N LYS A 123 -7.71 -12.34 -6.15
CA LYS A 123 -7.03 -13.36 -6.96
C LYS A 123 -5.79 -13.92 -6.25
N ASN A 124 -4.95 -13.06 -5.68
CA ASN A 124 -3.72 -13.54 -5.03
C ASN A 124 -3.97 -14.13 -3.64
N VAL A 125 -4.97 -13.65 -2.92
CA VAL A 125 -5.39 -14.26 -1.65
C VAL A 125 -5.88 -15.69 -1.88
N TYR A 126 -6.69 -15.93 -2.91
CA TYR A 126 -7.23 -17.26 -3.24
C TYR A 126 -6.36 -18.07 -4.22
N ARG A 127 -5.05 -17.83 -4.25
CA ARG A 127 -4.12 -18.63 -5.06
C ARG A 127 -4.11 -20.10 -4.62
N PRO A 128 -3.91 -21.05 -5.55
CA PRO A 128 -4.10 -22.49 -5.30
C PRO A 128 -3.08 -23.10 -4.34
N ALA A 129 -1.93 -22.46 -4.17
CA ALA A 129 -0.88 -22.94 -3.27
C ALA A 129 -0.22 -21.77 -2.55
N ARG A 130 0.36 -22.03 -1.37
CA ARG A 130 1.10 -21.04 -0.59
C ARG A 130 2.35 -21.65 0.01
N VAL A 131 3.37 -20.82 0.16
CA VAL A 131 4.58 -21.19 0.88
C VAL A 131 4.29 -21.19 2.38
N ILE A 132 4.58 -22.33 3.02
CA ILE A 132 4.56 -22.49 4.47
C ILE A 132 5.91 -22.12 5.08
N SER A 133 7.00 -22.59 4.44
CA SER A 133 8.35 -22.26 4.88
C SER A 133 9.36 -22.39 3.73
N TYR A 134 10.40 -21.59 3.84
CA TYR A 134 11.59 -21.72 2.98
C TYR A 134 12.86 -21.55 3.82
N ASP A 135 13.71 -22.56 3.83
CA ASP A 135 15.03 -22.50 4.43
C ASP A 135 16.10 -22.23 3.35
N LYS A 136 16.63 -21.02 3.34
CA LYS A 136 17.61 -20.57 2.36
C LYS A 136 18.95 -21.32 2.43
N GLU A 137 19.29 -21.92 3.58
CA GLU A 137 20.57 -22.64 3.76
C GLU A 137 20.51 -24.05 3.17
N SER A 138 19.46 -24.79 3.44
CA SER A 138 19.24 -26.13 2.89
C SER A 138 18.58 -26.10 1.51
N GLY A 139 17.82 -25.05 1.22
CA GLY A 139 16.94 -24.93 0.05
C GLY A 139 15.61 -25.66 0.22
N GLU A 140 15.30 -26.19 1.41
CA GLU A 140 14.00 -26.84 1.65
C GLU A 140 12.87 -25.81 1.50
N LEU A 141 11.91 -26.12 0.64
CA LEU A 141 10.70 -25.36 0.39
C LEU A 141 9.48 -26.23 0.70
N VAL A 142 8.59 -25.75 1.55
CA VAL A 142 7.35 -26.41 1.89
C VAL A 142 6.18 -25.60 1.34
N LEU A 143 5.31 -26.26 0.58
CA LEU A 143 4.07 -25.67 0.04
C LEU A 143 2.86 -26.40 0.60
N HIS A 144 1.79 -25.63 0.85
CA HIS A 144 0.45 -26.15 1.11
C HIS A 144 -0.41 -26.00 -0.16
N ASN A 145 -1.20 -27.03 -0.46
CA ASN A 145 -2.17 -27.04 -1.55
C ASN A 145 -3.56 -26.74 -1.01
N TYR A 146 -4.15 -25.60 -1.43
CA TYR A 146 -5.50 -25.18 -1.00
C TYR A 146 -6.62 -25.64 -1.95
N MET A 147 -6.30 -26.45 -2.97
CA MET A 147 -7.31 -27.02 -3.85
C MET A 147 -8.01 -28.21 -3.19
N ASP A 148 -9.30 -28.39 -3.51
CA ASP A 148 -10.12 -29.42 -2.90
C ASP A 148 -9.97 -30.80 -3.59
N PHE A 149 -9.66 -30.82 -4.89
CA PHE A 149 -9.76 -32.04 -5.69
C PHE A 149 -8.48 -32.40 -6.45
N ASP A 150 -7.65 -31.41 -6.78
CA ASP A 150 -6.49 -31.61 -7.65
C ASP A 150 -5.17 -31.68 -6.88
N ASP A 151 -4.31 -32.62 -7.24
CA ASP A 151 -2.90 -32.57 -6.81
C ASP A 151 -2.20 -31.40 -7.47
N LEU A 152 -1.35 -30.69 -6.71
CA LEU A 152 -0.68 -29.49 -7.17
C LEU A 152 0.07 -29.69 -8.49
N LYS A 153 0.77 -30.82 -8.65
CA LYS A 153 1.52 -31.14 -9.88
C LYS A 153 0.66 -31.27 -11.14
N ASP A 154 -0.64 -31.58 -10.98
CA ASP A 154 -1.54 -31.82 -12.11
C ASP A 154 -2.19 -30.52 -12.61
N TYR A 155 -2.26 -29.49 -11.76
CA TYR A 155 -2.91 -28.21 -12.03
C TYR A 155 -1.94 -27.04 -12.16
N VAL A 156 -0.84 -27.01 -11.40
CA VAL A 156 0.06 -25.86 -11.28
C VAL A 156 1.46 -26.16 -11.78
N LYS A 157 2.01 -25.26 -12.58
CA LYS A 157 3.44 -25.13 -12.89
C LYS A 157 4.00 -23.96 -12.09
N ILE A 158 5.15 -24.14 -11.43
CA ILE A 158 5.73 -23.13 -10.55
C ILE A 158 7.02 -22.59 -11.16
N SER A 159 7.09 -21.30 -11.43
CA SER A 159 8.34 -20.62 -11.73
C SER A 159 8.81 -19.78 -10.53
N TYR A 160 10.08 -19.41 -10.52
CA TYR A 160 10.64 -18.53 -9.51
C TYR A 160 11.46 -17.40 -10.09
N GLU A 161 11.50 -16.29 -9.36
CA GLU A 161 12.40 -15.17 -9.59
C GLU A 161 13.07 -14.79 -8.26
N LEU A 162 14.41 -14.65 -8.29
CA LEU A 162 15.17 -14.05 -7.20
C LEU A 162 15.52 -12.63 -7.60
N THR A 163 15.13 -11.66 -6.78
CA THR A 163 15.47 -10.25 -7.00
C THR A 163 16.51 -9.77 -5.98
N GLN A 164 17.29 -8.78 -6.39
CA GLN A 164 18.14 -7.98 -5.52
C GLN A 164 17.86 -6.51 -5.80
N ASP A 165 17.47 -5.76 -4.78
CA ASP A 165 17.09 -4.35 -4.91
C ASP A 165 16.05 -4.13 -6.05
N GLY A 166 15.10 -5.06 -6.18
CA GLY A 166 14.04 -5.02 -7.19
C GLY A 166 14.43 -5.43 -8.61
N LEU A 167 15.68 -5.85 -8.84
CA LEU A 167 16.13 -6.34 -10.14
C LEU A 167 16.21 -7.87 -10.10
N VAL A 168 15.62 -8.54 -11.09
CA VAL A 168 15.71 -10.00 -11.23
C VAL A 168 17.15 -10.39 -11.52
N ILE A 169 17.75 -11.21 -10.67
CA ILE A 169 19.13 -11.72 -10.79
C ILE A 169 19.20 -13.21 -11.10
N SER A 170 18.14 -13.96 -10.82
CA SER A 170 18.00 -15.38 -11.16
C SER A 170 16.53 -15.71 -11.36
N LYS A 171 16.25 -16.66 -12.25
CA LYS A 171 14.90 -17.20 -12.47
C LYS A 171 14.97 -18.64 -12.98
N GLY A 172 13.90 -19.38 -12.79
CA GLY A 172 13.80 -20.76 -13.27
C GLY A 172 12.41 -21.34 -13.03
N ILE A 173 12.31 -22.65 -13.21
CA ILE A 173 11.09 -23.43 -13.01
C ILE A 173 11.40 -24.50 -11.96
N LEU A 174 10.52 -24.68 -10.99
CA LEU A 174 10.62 -25.77 -10.02
C LEU A 174 10.30 -27.12 -10.71
N PRO A 175 11.03 -28.18 -10.35
CA PRO A 175 10.61 -29.54 -10.71
C PRO A 175 9.21 -29.82 -10.18
N GLU A 176 8.41 -30.54 -10.92
CA GLU A 176 7.10 -31.00 -10.47
C GLU A 176 7.23 -31.91 -9.24
N PHE A 177 6.36 -31.68 -8.27
CA PHE A 177 6.24 -32.55 -7.09
C PHE A 177 4.79 -32.62 -6.63
N SER A 178 4.41 -33.74 -6.05
CA SER A 178 3.06 -34.01 -5.63
C SER A 178 2.77 -33.33 -4.29
N VAL A 179 1.65 -32.61 -4.23
CA VAL A 179 1.04 -32.11 -3.01
C VAL A 179 -0.45 -32.38 -3.11
N ALA A 180 -0.92 -33.33 -2.31
CA ALA A 180 -2.35 -33.71 -2.31
C ALA A 180 -3.25 -32.54 -1.90
N PRO A 181 -4.54 -32.55 -2.27
CA PRO A 181 -5.52 -31.58 -1.77
C PRO A 181 -5.45 -31.40 -0.26
N HIS A 182 -5.49 -30.14 0.19
CA HIS A 182 -5.35 -29.75 1.61
C HIS A 182 -4.10 -30.30 2.31
N GLY A 183 -3.09 -30.72 1.56
CA GLY A 183 -1.87 -31.30 2.10
C GLY A 183 -0.67 -30.36 1.97
N GLU A 184 0.40 -30.74 2.64
CA GLU A 184 1.72 -30.12 2.50
C GLU A 184 2.66 -31.02 1.70
N GLY A 185 3.53 -30.40 0.93
CA GLY A 185 4.58 -31.09 0.18
C GLY A 185 5.89 -30.34 0.24
N LYS A 186 6.98 -31.13 0.17
CA LYS A 186 8.34 -30.61 0.24
C LYS A 186 9.07 -30.77 -1.09
N THR A 187 9.82 -29.75 -1.46
CA THR A 187 10.75 -29.79 -2.58
C THR A 187 12.04 -29.06 -2.20
N ASN A 188 13.00 -29.03 -3.11
CA ASN A 188 14.25 -28.30 -2.88
C ASN A 188 14.46 -27.24 -3.95
N LEU A 189 14.66 -26.01 -3.52
CA LEU A 189 15.03 -24.87 -4.35
C LEU A 189 16.27 -24.20 -3.78
N LYS A 190 17.43 -24.65 -4.21
CA LYS A 190 18.69 -24.05 -3.77
C LYS A 190 19.04 -22.87 -4.66
N ILE A 191 19.01 -21.66 -4.10
CA ILE A 191 19.34 -20.41 -4.77
C ILE A 191 20.57 -19.78 -4.11
N ASN A 192 21.33 -19.00 -4.87
CA ASN A 192 22.45 -18.23 -4.34
C ASN A 192 22.00 -16.81 -4.01
N VAL A 193 21.71 -16.56 -2.74
CA VAL A 193 21.27 -15.25 -2.26
C VAL A 193 22.48 -14.33 -2.05
N PRO A 194 22.50 -13.12 -2.65
CA PRO A 194 23.54 -12.13 -2.42
C PRO A 194 23.69 -11.74 -0.94
N GLU A 195 24.92 -11.43 -0.54
CA GLU A 195 25.20 -11.01 0.84
C GLU A 195 24.74 -9.59 1.19
N ASN A 196 24.33 -8.81 0.20
CA ASN A 196 23.95 -7.41 0.38
C ASN A 196 22.75 -7.05 -0.52
N GLY A 197 22.12 -5.92 -0.21
CA GLY A 197 20.88 -5.48 -0.86
C GLY A 197 19.65 -6.22 -0.33
N LYS A 198 18.48 -5.72 -0.66
CA LYS A 198 17.21 -6.37 -0.36
C LYS A 198 16.92 -7.45 -1.39
N CYS A 199 16.79 -8.69 -0.94
CA CYS A 199 16.58 -9.85 -1.80
C CYS A 199 15.24 -10.50 -1.49
N TYR A 200 14.46 -10.76 -2.54
CA TYR A 200 13.16 -11.43 -2.45
C TYR A 200 13.13 -12.61 -3.43
N LEU A 201 12.63 -13.73 -2.93
CA LEU A 201 12.28 -14.90 -3.74
C LEU A 201 10.79 -14.86 -4.03
N LYS A 202 10.42 -14.74 -5.29
CA LYS A 202 9.03 -14.78 -5.76
C LYS A 202 8.77 -16.13 -6.43
N LEU A 203 7.77 -16.86 -5.94
CA LEU A 203 7.23 -18.06 -6.57
C LEU A 203 5.96 -17.69 -7.31
N ILE A 204 5.88 -18.04 -8.60
CA ILE A 204 4.74 -17.69 -9.45
C ILE A 204 4.05 -18.98 -9.88
N TYR A 205 2.76 -19.03 -9.58
CA TYR A 205 1.90 -20.17 -9.87
C TYR A 205 1.21 -19.97 -11.22
N HIS A 206 1.47 -20.86 -12.18
CA HIS A 206 0.89 -20.83 -13.50
C HIS A 206 -0.06 -21.99 -13.70
N LEU A 207 -1.15 -21.76 -14.42
CA LEU A 207 -2.04 -22.83 -14.88
C LEU A 207 -1.25 -23.78 -15.81
N LYS A 208 -1.29 -25.08 -15.52
CA LYS A 208 -0.50 -26.07 -16.24
C LYS A 208 -1.09 -26.48 -17.58
N LYS A 209 -2.41 -26.43 -17.71
CA LYS A 209 -3.15 -26.83 -18.92
C LYS A 209 -4.28 -25.84 -19.18
N GLU A 210 -4.55 -25.60 -20.44
CA GLU A 210 -5.68 -24.77 -20.87
C GLU A 210 -7.00 -25.23 -20.25
N LEU A 211 -7.82 -24.29 -19.81
CA LEU A 211 -9.19 -24.45 -19.37
C LEU A 211 -10.13 -23.63 -20.28
N PRO A 212 -11.47 -23.86 -20.25
CA PRO A 212 -12.41 -23.20 -21.17
C PRO A 212 -12.33 -21.66 -21.25
N LEU A 213 -11.81 -21.00 -20.20
CA LEU A 213 -11.72 -19.54 -20.14
C LEU A 213 -10.33 -19.03 -19.78
N LEU A 214 -9.36 -19.92 -19.61
CA LEU A 214 -8.01 -19.59 -19.19
C LEU A 214 -6.99 -20.33 -20.05
N ASP A 215 -6.06 -19.59 -20.61
CA ASP A 215 -4.97 -20.14 -21.40
C ASP A 215 -3.96 -20.88 -20.49
N GLU A 216 -3.23 -21.83 -21.07
CA GLU A 216 -2.03 -22.41 -20.45
C GLU A 216 -1.07 -21.27 -20.07
N ASP A 217 -0.35 -21.43 -18.96
CA ASP A 217 0.53 -20.43 -18.37
C ASP A 217 -0.16 -19.18 -17.77
N HIS A 218 -1.51 -19.16 -17.71
CA HIS A 218 -2.20 -18.08 -16.96
C HIS A 218 -1.69 -18.03 -15.52
N ILE A 219 -1.30 -16.83 -15.05
CA ILE A 219 -0.82 -16.64 -13.67
C ILE A 219 -2.01 -16.73 -12.71
N LEU A 220 -1.98 -17.73 -11.83
CA LEU A 220 -2.98 -17.99 -10.80
C LEU A 220 -2.73 -17.16 -9.53
N GLY A 221 -1.48 -16.82 -9.27
CA GLY A 221 -1.04 -16.04 -8.13
C GLY A 221 0.45 -16.20 -7.87
N PHE A 222 0.92 -15.67 -6.76
CA PHE A 222 2.34 -15.76 -6.37
C PHE A 222 2.52 -15.69 -4.85
N ASP A 223 3.66 -16.17 -4.37
CA ASP A 223 4.22 -15.87 -3.05
C ASP A 223 5.49 -15.06 -3.19
N GLU A 224 5.77 -14.21 -2.21
CA GLU A 224 7.02 -13.50 -2.08
C GLU A 224 7.61 -13.70 -0.68
N ILE A 225 8.89 -14.03 -0.62
CA ILE A 225 9.62 -14.31 0.63
C ILE A 225 10.84 -13.39 0.66
N GLU A 226 11.01 -12.61 1.73
CA GLU A 226 12.27 -11.91 1.96
C GLU A 226 13.36 -12.92 2.36
N VAL A 227 14.39 -13.01 1.55
CA VAL A 227 15.54 -13.93 1.75
C VAL A 227 16.83 -13.17 2.06
N SER A 228 16.76 -11.87 2.22
CA SER A 228 17.89 -11.00 2.60
C SER A 228 18.60 -11.51 3.87
N LYS A 229 19.87 -11.13 4.05
CA LYS A 229 20.49 -11.22 5.39
C LYS A 229 19.86 -10.16 6.31
N GLU A 230 19.83 -10.45 7.60
CA GLU A 230 19.36 -9.50 8.60
C GLU A 230 20.10 -8.15 8.46
N ASP A 231 19.40 -7.05 8.74
CA ASP A 231 19.90 -5.67 8.67
C ASP A 231 20.41 -5.19 7.31
N THR A 232 20.21 -5.95 6.23
CA THR A 232 20.56 -5.46 4.89
C THR A 232 19.60 -4.37 4.43
N LYS A 233 20.16 -3.29 3.87
CA LYS A 233 19.40 -2.18 3.29
C LYS A 233 19.46 -2.21 1.76
N CYS A 234 18.40 -1.74 1.13
CA CYS A 234 18.41 -1.49 -0.30
C CYS A 234 19.54 -0.52 -0.66
N LYS A 235 20.33 -0.88 -1.67
CA LYS A 235 21.49 -0.08 -2.11
C LYS A 235 21.23 0.79 -3.32
N LEU A 236 19.99 0.86 -3.81
CA LEU A 236 19.65 1.71 -4.95
C LEU A 236 19.89 3.18 -4.67
N ALA A 237 19.54 3.67 -3.47
CA ALA A 237 19.80 5.04 -3.07
C ALA A 237 21.29 5.40 -3.17
N GLU A 238 22.19 4.49 -2.75
CA GLU A 238 23.63 4.69 -2.87
C GLU A 238 24.12 4.75 -4.32
N LYS A 239 23.43 4.05 -5.25
CA LYS A 239 23.73 4.08 -6.68
C LYS A 239 23.16 5.31 -7.38
N TRP A 240 22.03 5.82 -6.91
CA TRP A 240 21.35 6.97 -7.51
C TRP A 240 21.86 8.31 -6.99
N ILE A 241 22.33 8.35 -5.74
CA ILE A 241 22.94 9.54 -5.14
C ILE A 241 24.43 9.52 -5.45
N PRO A 242 24.97 10.47 -6.23
CA PRO A 242 26.39 10.53 -6.52
C PRO A 242 27.22 10.63 -5.23
N LYS A 243 28.20 9.75 -5.07
CA LYS A 243 29.19 9.83 -3.97
C LYS A 243 30.21 10.92 -4.28
N THR A 244 29.78 12.12 -4.51
CA THR A 244 30.69 13.24 -4.75
C THR A 244 31.12 13.77 -3.38
N VAL A 245 32.29 13.37 -2.93
CA VAL A 245 32.96 14.10 -1.82
C VAL A 245 33.36 15.45 -2.41
N VAL A 246 32.52 16.44 -2.20
CA VAL A 246 32.82 17.81 -2.57
C VAL A 246 33.55 18.43 -1.38
N ASP A 247 34.84 18.66 -1.54
CA ASP A 247 35.64 19.43 -0.57
C ASP A 247 35.35 20.94 -0.77
N SER A 248 34.09 21.31 -0.66
CA SER A 248 33.63 22.69 -0.76
C SER A 248 32.86 23.08 0.49
N GLU A 249 33.13 24.26 0.98
CA GLU A 249 32.38 24.82 2.10
C GLU A 249 30.96 25.19 1.68
N LEU A 250 29.99 24.84 2.53
CA LEU A 250 28.63 25.34 2.42
C LEU A 250 28.57 26.80 2.86
N GLN A 251 27.87 27.61 2.08
CA GLN A 251 27.48 28.96 2.51
C GLN A 251 26.11 28.85 3.17
N VAL A 252 26.06 29.14 4.47
CA VAL A 252 24.83 29.18 5.24
C VAL A 252 24.61 30.61 5.72
N ASN A 253 23.51 31.21 5.30
CA ASN A 253 23.10 32.54 5.70
C ASN A 253 21.69 32.47 6.27
N GLU A 254 21.47 33.05 7.42
CA GLU A 254 20.16 33.13 8.04
C GLU A 254 19.73 34.57 8.32
N ASN A 255 18.44 34.80 8.24
CA ASN A 255 17.79 36.02 8.69
C ASN A 255 16.65 35.66 9.66
N ASP A 256 15.79 36.59 9.98
CA ASP A 256 14.69 36.38 10.94
C ASP A 256 13.70 35.28 10.51
N THR A 257 13.52 35.07 9.21
CA THR A 257 12.46 34.19 8.66
C THR A 257 12.98 33.03 7.83
N GLN A 258 14.23 33.07 7.35
CA GLN A 258 14.74 32.11 6.38
C GLN A 258 16.17 31.68 6.67
N ILE A 259 16.50 30.46 6.27
CA ILE A 259 17.85 29.91 6.21
C ILE A 259 18.15 29.57 4.76
N HIS A 260 19.18 30.21 4.22
CA HIS A 260 19.65 29.97 2.85
C HIS A 260 20.92 29.10 2.92
N ILE A 261 20.91 27.97 2.24
CA ILE A 261 22.00 27.01 2.17
C ILE A 261 22.43 26.89 0.71
N LYS A 262 23.68 27.26 0.42
CA LYS A 262 24.22 27.22 -0.93
C LYS A 262 25.48 26.38 -1.00
N GLY A 263 25.46 25.36 -1.85
CA GLY A 263 26.61 24.59 -2.27
C GLY A 263 27.04 24.92 -3.70
N ARG A 264 27.91 24.10 -4.26
CA ARG A 264 28.44 24.31 -5.61
C ARG A 264 27.37 24.29 -6.69
N GLU A 265 26.45 23.31 -6.64
CA GLU A 265 25.44 23.08 -7.67
C GLU A 265 24.01 23.18 -7.14
N PHE A 266 23.84 23.49 -5.87
CA PHE A 266 22.52 23.57 -5.26
C PHE A 266 22.33 24.83 -4.41
N ALA A 267 21.07 25.22 -4.25
CA ALA A 267 20.65 26.26 -3.32
C ALA A 267 19.28 25.86 -2.72
N TYR A 268 19.22 25.82 -1.42
CA TYR A 268 18.02 25.48 -0.66
C TYR A 268 17.62 26.62 0.27
N THR A 269 16.34 26.83 0.43
CA THR A 269 15.78 27.80 1.38
C THR A 269 14.80 27.11 2.30
N ILE A 270 15.00 27.26 3.63
CA ILE A 270 14.09 26.79 4.67
C ILE A 270 13.40 28.00 5.30
N ASP A 271 12.07 27.95 5.45
CA ASP A 271 11.31 28.91 6.22
C ASP A 271 11.35 28.55 7.70
N LYS A 272 11.88 29.46 8.54
CA LYS A 272 11.97 29.25 10.01
C LYS A 272 10.61 29.22 10.71
N ARG A 273 9.54 29.69 10.05
CA ARG A 273 8.16 29.65 10.59
C ARG A 273 7.53 28.27 10.48
N THR A 274 7.97 27.47 9.50
CA THR A 274 7.46 26.12 9.24
C THR A 274 8.51 25.02 9.42
N ALA A 275 9.80 25.38 9.44
CA ALA A 275 10.94 24.48 9.42
C ALA A 275 11.06 23.63 8.14
N LEU A 276 10.39 24.01 7.06
CA LEU A 276 10.27 23.25 5.83
C LEU A 276 10.88 24.01 4.65
N PHE A 277 11.27 23.29 3.60
CA PHE A 277 11.85 23.88 2.40
C PHE A 277 10.81 24.66 1.61
N THR A 278 11.17 25.87 1.20
CA THR A 278 10.38 26.72 0.29
C THR A 278 10.96 26.77 -1.11
N GLU A 279 12.28 26.50 -1.24
CA GLU A 279 12.98 26.43 -2.52
C GLU A 279 13.99 25.29 -2.48
N MET A 280 14.07 24.53 -3.57
CA MET A 280 15.07 23.49 -3.78
C MET A 280 15.59 23.56 -5.22
N LYS A 281 16.73 24.23 -5.40
CA LYS A 281 17.41 24.34 -6.69
C LYS A 281 18.58 23.37 -6.77
N PHE A 282 18.71 22.67 -7.89
CA PHE A 282 19.88 21.87 -8.23
C PHE A 282 20.24 22.05 -9.71
N ALA A 283 21.53 22.23 -10.01
CA ALA A 283 22.05 22.51 -11.35
C ALA A 283 21.28 23.65 -12.08
N GLY A 284 20.91 24.69 -11.33
CA GLY A 284 20.18 25.86 -11.85
C GLY A 284 18.67 25.65 -12.05
N ARG A 285 18.12 24.47 -11.80
CA ARG A 285 16.70 24.16 -11.93
C ARG A 285 16.01 24.19 -10.57
N GLU A 286 14.84 24.84 -10.47
CA GLU A 286 13.94 24.77 -9.33
C GLU A 286 13.12 23.50 -9.40
N TYR A 287 12.98 22.78 -8.26
CA TYR A 287 12.22 21.53 -8.17
C TYR A 287 10.89 21.69 -7.46
N LEU A 288 10.77 22.66 -6.54
CA LEU A 288 9.52 22.90 -5.80
C LEU A 288 8.69 23.99 -6.49
N ASN A 289 7.46 23.68 -6.87
CA ASN A 289 6.47 24.65 -7.32
C ASN A 289 5.76 25.36 -6.14
N HIS A 290 5.69 24.69 -5.00
CA HIS A 290 5.13 25.18 -3.76
C HIS A 290 6.02 24.79 -2.59
N PRO A 291 5.98 25.53 -1.46
CA PRO A 291 6.65 25.12 -0.24
C PRO A 291 6.26 23.70 0.17
N MET A 292 7.24 22.99 0.73
CA MET A 292 7.04 21.65 1.33
C MET A 292 6.05 21.76 2.51
N GLU A 293 5.30 20.71 2.77
CA GLU A 293 4.35 20.63 3.88
C GLU A 293 4.51 19.32 4.66
N LEU A 294 4.27 19.36 5.97
CA LEU A 294 3.86 18.17 6.70
C LEU A 294 2.37 17.97 6.45
N ASN A 295 1.98 16.76 6.07
CA ASN A 295 0.61 16.46 5.70
C ASN A 295 0.05 15.34 6.57
N ILE A 296 -1.13 15.61 7.16
CA ILE A 296 -1.90 14.66 7.93
C ILE A 296 -3.29 14.40 7.33
N TRP A 297 -3.55 14.91 6.13
CA TRP A 297 -4.84 14.82 5.46
C TRP A 297 -4.76 13.96 4.19
N ARG A 298 -5.81 13.19 3.95
CA ARG A 298 -6.08 12.53 2.66
C ARG A 298 -7.51 12.79 2.21
N ALA A 299 -7.80 12.60 0.92
CA ALA A 299 -9.16 12.53 0.42
C ALA A 299 -9.85 11.32 1.06
N PRO A 300 -10.89 11.51 1.89
CA PRO A 300 -11.50 10.39 2.60
C PRO A 300 -11.99 9.32 1.64
N THR A 301 -11.66 8.07 1.96
CA THR A 301 -12.18 6.90 1.24
C THR A 301 -13.61 6.60 1.68
N ASP A 302 -14.29 5.70 0.98
CA ASP A 302 -15.62 5.26 1.40
C ASP A 302 -15.58 4.57 2.77
N ASN A 303 -14.50 3.84 3.08
CA ASN A 303 -14.28 3.23 4.40
C ASN A 303 -14.06 4.27 5.51
N ASP A 304 -13.67 5.49 5.19
CA ASP A 304 -13.52 6.58 6.15
C ASP A 304 -14.86 7.25 6.52
N MET A 305 -15.99 6.75 6.06
CA MET A 305 -17.31 7.40 6.14
C MET A 305 -17.70 7.85 7.57
N TYR A 306 -17.30 7.11 8.59
CA TYR A 306 -17.57 7.45 9.99
C TYR A 306 -16.50 8.37 10.57
N ILE A 307 -15.23 8.01 10.43
CA ILE A 307 -14.12 8.72 11.07
C ILE A 307 -13.85 10.11 10.44
N LYS A 308 -14.18 10.30 9.15
CA LYS A 308 -13.97 11.59 8.47
C LYS A 308 -14.64 12.77 9.13
N SER A 309 -15.74 12.53 9.86
CA SER A 309 -16.42 13.58 10.62
C SER A 309 -15.59 14.05 11.82
N GLU A 310 -14.91 13.12 12.48
CA GLU A 310 -14.00 13.43 13.60
C GLU A 310 -12.75 14.15 13.10
N TRP A 311 -12.17 13.73 11.97
CA TRP A 311 -11.05 14.43 11.34
C TRP A 311 -11.39 15.88 10.99
N LYS A 312 -12.60 16.12 10.46
CA LYS A 312 -13.08 17.49 10.15
C LYS A 312 -13.33 18.32 11.39
N LYS A 313 -13.87 17.73 12.47
CA LYS A 313 -14.00 18.40 13.77
C LYS A 313 -12.63 18.75 14.36
N ALA A 314 -11.64 17.90 14.18
CA ALA A 314 -10.25 18.12 14.57
C ALA A 314 -9.49 19.05 13.59
N HIS A 315 -10.12 19.52 12.51
CA HIS A 315 -9.56 20.42 11.49
C HIS A 315 -8.33 19.86 10.78
N TYR A 316 -8.22 18.54 10.61
CA TYR A 316 -7.07 17.91 9.91
C TYR A 316 -6.93 18.37 8.47
N ASP A 317 -8.04 18.69 7.79
CA ASP A 317 -8.10 19.25 6.43
C ASP A 317 -7.56 20.67 6.31
N LYS A 318 -7.31 21.35 7.45
CA LYS A 318 -6.80 22.73 7.55
C LYS A 318 -5.54 22.85 8.37
N ALA A 319 -4.93 21.70 8.69
CA ALA A 319 -3.74 21.65 9.52
C ALA A 319 -2.51 22.20 8.77
N TYR A 320 -1.63 22.87 9.50
CA TYR A 320 -0.38 23.42 9.01
C TYR A 320 0.72 23.31 10.06
N THR A 321 1.97 23.42 9.59
CA THR A 321 3.14 23.35 10.48
C THR A 321 3.50 24.73 11.01
N ARG A 322 3.75 24.81 12.32
CA ARG A 322 4.25 26.01 12.99
C ARG A 322 5.49 25.68 13.80
N ALA A 323 6.62 26.25 13.42
CA ALA A 323 7.87 26.13 14.15
C ALA A 323 7.99 27.22 15.23
N TYR A 324 8.64 26.86 16.35
CA TYR A 324 8.85 27.73 17.51
C TYR A 324 10.32 28.08 17.70
N THR A 325 11.20 27.11 17.48
CA THR A 325 12.65 27.29 17.62
C THR A 325 13.37 26.60 16.48
N THR A 326 14.48 27.17 16.05
CA THR A 326 15.35 26.55 15.05
C THR A 326 16.81 26.81 15.45
N GLU A 327 17.58 25.73 15.51
CA GLU A 327 19.01 25.75 15.74
C GLU A 327 19.75 25.36 14.46
N VAL A 328 20.78 26.10 14.12
CA VAL A 328 21.65 25.86 12.95
C VAL A 328 23.05 25.55 13.43
N VAL A 329 23.55 24.38 13.12
CA VAL A 329 24.91 23.95 13.45
C VAL A 329 25.67 23.64 12.17
N GLN A 330 26.58 24.51 11.79
CA GLN A 330 27.43 24.33 10.60
C GLN A 330 28.67 23.52 10.97
N GLY A 331 28.92 22.42 10.26
CA GLY A 331 30.11 21.60 10.32
C GLY A 331 31.01 21.79 9.10
N LYS A 332 32.16 21.11 9.07
CA LYS A 332 33.14 21.21 7.99
C LYS A 332 32.57 20.81 6.60
N HIS A 333 31.68 19.81 6.55
CA HIS A 333 31.18 19.20 5.30
C HIS A 333 29.66 19.20 5.20
N GLY A 334 28.97 19.96 6.03
CA GLY A 334 27.50 19.99 6.04
C GLY A 334 26.94 20.95 7.09
N VAL A 335 25.63 21.04 7.10
CA VAL A 335 24.86 21.78 8.10
C VAL A 335 23.77 20.90 8.68
N LYS A 336 23.58 20.98 10.00
CA LYS A 336 22.46 20.36 10.72
C LYS A 336 21.53 21.47 11.17
N ILE A 337 20.24 21.35 10.85
CA ILE A 337 19.18 22.28 11.23
C ILE A 337 18.16 21.49 12.01
N THR A 338 17.96 21.85 13.28
CA THR A 338 16.99 21.20 14.17
C THR A 338 15.92 22.21 14.56
N SER A 339 14.66 21.87 14.33
CA SER A 339 13.54 22.74 14.65
C SER A 339 12.53 22.00 15.52
N HIS A 340 12.02 22.69 16.54
CA HIS A 340 10.85 22.25 17.29
C HIS A 340 9.61 22.95 16.71
N ALA A 341 8.64 22.17 16.34
CA ALA A 341 7.44 22.59 15.64
C ALA A 341 6.20 21.86 16.16
N SER A 342 5.04 22.27 15.72
CA SER A 342 3.78 21.55 15.91
C SER A 342 3.00 21.56 14.61
N VAL A 343 2.20 20.53 14.40
CA VAL A 343 1.08 20.58 13.46
C VAL A 343 -0.14 21.09 14.22
N VAL A 344 -0.71 22.17 13.74
CA VAL A 344 -1.80 22.91 14.37
C VAL A 344 -2.87 23.26 13.34
N ALA A 345 -4.06 23.66 13.80
CA ALA A 345 -5.09 24.25 12.96
C ALA A 345 -5.66 25.49 13.65
N GLU A 346 -6.39 26.31 12.89
CA GLU A 346 -7.09 27.47 13.48
C GLU A 346 -8.07 27.00 14.54
N THR A 347 -8.09 27.71 15.70
CA THR A 347 -8.98 27.45 16.83
C THR A 347 -8.81 26.09 17.52
N VAL A 348 -7.84 25.29 17.13
CA VAL A 348 -7.60 23.95 17.68
C VAL A 348 -6.23 23.91 18.37
N GLN A 349 -6.12 23.16 19.46
CA GLN A 349 -4.86 22.87 20.16
C GLN A 349 -3.88 22.17 19.21
N LYS A 350 -2.62 22.07 19.59
CA LYS A 350 -1.65 21.35 18.78
C LYS A 350 -2.07 19.89 18.63
N ILE A 351 -2.08 19.43 17.39
CA ILE A 351 -2.41 18.06 17.01
C ILE A 351 -1.18 17.17 17.20
N LEU A 352 -0.02 17.65 16.73
CA LEU A 352 1.26 16.95 16.83
C LEU A 352 2.34 17.85 17.39
N ASP A 353 3.17 17.31 18.28
CA ASP A 353 4.51 17.80 18.56
C ASP A 353 5.50 17.22 17.57
N VAL A 354 6.34 18.05 16.97
CA VAL A 354 7.25 17.64 15.91
C VAL A 354 8.65 18.17 16.15
N THR A 355 9.64 17.29 16.07
CA THR A 355 11.05 17.70 15.98
C THR A 355 11.56 17.33 14.58
N ILE A 356 11.97 18.34 13.81
CA ILE A 356 12.48 18.18 12.44
C ILE A 356 13.97 18.42 12.44
N THR A 357 14.75 17.46 11.99
CA THR A 357 16.18 17.58 11.79
C THR A 357 16.55 17.36 10.33
N TRP A 358 17.04 18.41 9.67
CA TRP A 358 17.64 18.35 8.35
C TRP A 358 19.15 18.28 8.47
N LYS A 359 19.79 17.29 7.84
CA LYS A 359 21.23 17.22 7.65
C LYS A 359 21.51 17.39 6.17
N ILE A 360 22.22 18.47 5.82
CA ILE A 360 22.50 18.83 4.42
C ILE A 360 24.01 18.76 4.22
N GLU A 361 24.45 17.85 3.36
CA GLU A 361 25.85 17.66 3.02
C GLU A 361 26.32 18.66 1.95
N ALA A 362 27.62 18.89 1.85
CA ALA A 362 28.22 19.78 0.86
C ALA A 362 27.95 19.37 -0.59
N ALA A 363 27.61 18.08 -0.81
CA ALA A 363 27.18 17.57 -2.12
C ALA A 363 25.71 17.85 -2.46
N GLY A 364 24.93 18.41 -1.52
CA GLY A 364 23.49 18.69 -1.69
C GLY A 364 22.59 17.53 -1.24
N LYS A 365 23.14 16.45 -0.71
CA LYS A 365 22.33 15.38 -0.10
C LYS A 365 21.64 15.91 1.15
N ILE A 366 20.37 15.56 1.31
CA ILE A 366 19.55 15.89 2.47
C ILE A 366 19.14 14.59 3.17
N ASP A 367 19.49 14.48 4.45
CA ASP A 367 18.90 13.48 5.33
C ASP A 367 17.88 14.16 6.23
N ALA A 368 16.69 13.55 6.35
CA ALA A 368 15.60 14.02 7.18
C ALA A 368 15.37 13.07 8.35
N ASP A 369 15.22 13.63 9.54
CA ASP A 369 14.74 12.93 10.72
C ASP A 369 13.57 13.73 11.29
N ILE A 370 12.38 13.13 11.36
CA ILE A 370 11.16 13.78 11.80
C ILE A 370 10.52 12.94 12.90
N ALA A 371 10.74 13.34 14.15
CA ALA A 371 10.14 12.72 15.32
C ALA A 371 8.80 13.39 15.63
N VAL A 372 7.77 12.57 15.87
CA VAL A 372 6.39 13.04 16.03
C VAL A 372 5.74 12.38 17.23
N THR A 373 5.02 13.17 18.01
CA THR A 373 4.12 12.68 19.06
C THR A 373 2.73 13.27 18.85
N LYS A 374 1.72 12.39 18.73
CA LYS A 374 0.30 12.79 18.62
C LYS A 374 -0.25 13.04 20.02
N ASP A 375 -1.10 14.04 20.16
CA ASP A 375 -1.91 14.24 21.35
C ASP A 375 -3.06 13.21 21.36
N ASP A 376 -3.22 12.48 22.45
CA ASP A 376 -4.18 11.38 22.58
C ASP A 376 -5.64 11.81 22.56
N GLU A 377 -5.93 13.10 22.78
CA GLU A 377 -7.29 13.66 22.67
C GLU A 377 -7.75 13.77 21.21
N PHE A 378 -6.86 13.69 20.25
CA PHE A 378 -7.17 13.75 18.81
C PHE A 378 -7.40 12.35 18.22
N PRO A 379 -8.29 12.24 17.20
CA PRO A 379 -8.53 10.96 16.52
C PRO A 379 -7.26 10.45 15.82
N ASP A 380 -7.28 9.18 15.41
CA ASP A 380 -6.19 8.62 14.63
C ASP A 380 -5.97 9.37 13.33
N LEU A 381 -4.70 9.51 12.94
CA LEU A 381 -4.34 10.24 11.73
C LEU A 381 -4.70 9.44 10.47
N PRO A 382 -5.33 10.05 9.45
CA PRO A 382 -5.52 9.39 8.15
C PRO A 382 -4.20 9.08 7.44
N ARG A 383 -3.19 9.90 7.68
CA ARG A 383 -1.79 9.73 7.24
C ARG A 383 -0.87 10.68 7.99
N PHE A 384 0.43 10.42 7.86
CA PHE A 384 1.48 11.37 8.19
C PHE A 384 2.60 11.29 7.18
N GLY A 385 3.07 12.42 6.69
CA GLY A 385 4.19 12.45 5.76
C GLY A 385 4.61 13.85 5.33
N VAL A 386 5.67 13.89 4.54
CA VAL A 386 6.13 15.11 3.87
C VAL A 386 5.51 15.17 2.48
N ARG A 387 4.90 16.30 2.14
CA ARG A 387 4.33 16.57 0.83
C ARG A 387 5.19 17.55 0.07
N MET A 388 5.65 17.14 -1.11
CA MET A 388 6.43 17.95 -2.04
C MET A 388 5.64 18.19 -3.32
N PHE A 389 5.59 19.43 -3.78
CA PHE A 389 4.92 19.83 -5.02
C PHE A 389 5.97 20.07 -6.09
N LEU A 390 6.13 19.10 -6.97
CA LEU A 390 7.14 19.13 -8.03
C LEU A 390 6.58 19.68 -9.35
N ASP A 391 7.49 20.14 -10.23
CA ASP A 391 7.10 20.55 -11.58
C ASP A 391 6.47 19.37 -12.34
N LYS A 392 5.30 19.59 -12.97
CA LYS A 392 4.59 18.58 -13.77
C LYS A 392 5.42 17.95 -14.91
N LYS A 393 6.51 18.56 -15.31
CA LYS A 393 7.47 17.97 -16.27
C LYS A 393 8.26 16.80 -15.68
N LEU A 394 8.21 16.61 -14.37
CA LEU A 394 8.76 15.46 -13.66
C LEU A 394 7.70 14.37 -13.54
N SER A 395 7.13 13.93 -14.66
CA SER A 395 6.03 12.96 -14.69
C SER A 395 6.49 11.50 -14.56
N ALA A 396 7.73 11.19 -14.95
CA ALA A 396 8.25 9.84 -14.82
C ALA A 396 8.81 9.58 -13.42
N VAL A 397 8.32 8.54 -12.76
CA VAL A 397 8.76 8.09 -11.44
C VAL A 397 9.41 6.72 -11.54
N ARG A 398 10.41 6.49 -10.71
CA ARG A 398 11.00 5.18 -10.45
C ARG A 398 11.12 5.00 -8.96
N TYR A 399 10.54 3.92 -8.46
CA TYR A 399 10.53 3.61 -7.02
C TYR A 399 10.89 2.15 -6.78
N PHE A 400 11.44 1.87 -5.63
CA PHE A 400 11.60 0.53 -5.09
C PHE A 400 10.64 0.37 -3.92
N GLY A 401 9.71 -0.55 -4.02
CA GLY A 401 8.67 -0.78 -3.02
C GLY A 401 7.66 -1.81 -3.49
N MET A 402 6.52 -1.82 -2.84
CA MET A 402 5.37 -2.64 -3.21
C MET A 402 4.71 -2.09 -4.48
N GLY A 403 4.38 -2.97 -5.42
CA GLY A 403 3.76 -2.59 -6.70
C GLY A 403 3.52 -3.79 -7.61
N PRO A 404 3.12 -3.57 -8.88
CA PRO A 404 2.82 -2.28 -9.52
C PRO A 404 1.51 -1.63 -9.10
N GLN A 405 0.58 -2.41 -8.49
CA GLN A 405 -0.70 -1.93 -7.99
C GLN A 405 -0.52 -1.14 -6.69
N GLU A 406 -1.50 -0.30 -6.38
CA GLU A 406 -1.56 0.33 -5.07
C GLU A 406 -1.64 -0.71 -3.94
N SER A 407 -1.06 -0.40 -2.80
CA SER A 407 -1.04 -1.28 -1.63
C SER A 407 -1.29 -0.51 -0.34
N TYR A 408 -1.97 -1.18 0.60
CA TYR A 408 -2.27 -0.69 1.94
C TYR A 408 -2.00 -1.80 2.95
N CYS A 409 -1.97 -1.50 4.24
CA CYS A 409 -1.68 -2.50 5.26
C CYS A 409 -2.67 -3.67 5.27
N ASP A 410 -3.91 -3.43 4.86
CA ASP A 410 -5.02 -4.38 4.76
C ASP A 410 -5.27 -4.90 3.32
N LYS A 411 -4.52 -4.39 2.32
CA LYS A 411 -4.65 -4.75 0.90
C LYS A 411 -3.30 -4.65 0.20
N HIS A 412 -2.51 -5.73 0.21
CA HIS A 412 -1.15 -5.74 -0.36
C HIS A 412 -0.74 -7.06 -1.02
N GLN A 413 -1.59 -8.07 -1.02
CA GLN A 413 -1.28 -9.38 -1.60
C GLN A 413 -1.11 -9.32 -3.13
N ALA A 414 -1.78 -8.37 -3.82
CA ALA A 414 -1.61 -8.17 -5.26
C ALA A 414 -0.28 -7.53 -5.64
N ALA A 415 0.44 -6.97 -4.69
CA ALA A 415 1.70 -6.26 -4.90
C ALA A 415 2.91 -7.09 -4.45
N SER A 416 4.08 -6.81 -5.00
CA SER A 416 5.35 -7.42 -4.60
C SER A 416 6.47 -6.39 -4.60
N HIS A 417 7.56 -6.67 -3.89
CA HIS A 417 8.71 -5.78 -3.87
C HIS A 417 9.45 -5.80 -5.20
N GLY A 418 9.60 -4.63 -5.80
CA GLY A 418 10.26 -4.49 -7.09
C GLY A 418 10.81 -3.08 -7.34
N LEU A 419 11.56 -2.96 -8.42
CA LEU A 419 11.97 -1.67 -8.97
C LEU A 419 11.01 -1.31 -10.11
N TYR A 420 10.04 -0.46 -9.81
CA TYR A 420 9.00 -0.07 -10.74
C TYR A 420 9.31 1.27 -11.42
N ARG A 421 8.79 1.43 -12.61
CA ARG A 421 8.85 2.66 -13.38
C ARG A 421 7.46 2.91 -13.97
N ALA A 422 6.94 4.12 -13.76
CA ALA A 422 5.64 4.54 -14.26
C ALA A 422 5.64 6.04 -14.56
N ASP A 423 4.70 6.49 -15.36
CA ASP A 423 4.30 7.89 -15.33
C ASP A 423 3.37 8.14 -14.13
N VAL A 424 3.42 9.33 -13.55
CA VAL A 424 2.61 9.68 -12.36
C VAL A 424 1.11 9.47 -12.61
N GLY A 425 0.65 9.67 -13.86
CA GLY A 425 -0.74 9.42 -14.23
C GLY A 425 -1.15 7.95 -14.14
N ASP A 426 -0.21 7.04 -14.38
CA ASP A 426 -0.47 5.58 -14.33
C ASP A 426 -0.53 5.04 -12.90
N LEU A 427 -0.09 5.83 -11.91
CA LEU A 427 -0.18 5.50 -10.49
C LEU A 427 -1.51 5.96 -9.86
N HIS A 428 -2.42 6.52 -10.67
CA HIS A 428 -3.72 6.99 -10.23
C HIS A 428 -4.79 5.99 -10.63
N GLU A 429 -5.53 5.48 -9.64
CA GLU A 429 -6.71 4.65 -9.88
C GLU A 429 -7.95 5.52 -10.06
N ASP A 430 -8.66 5.33 -11.19
CA ASP A 430 -9.82 6.13 -11.56
C ASP A 430 -11.12 5.58 -10.92
N TYR A 431 -11.19 5.57 -9.59
CA TYR A 431 -12.44 5.21 -8.93
C TYR A 431 -13.58 6.12 -9.41
N ILE A 432 -14.76 5.54 -9.72
CA ILE A 432 -15.93 6.30 -10.22
C ILE A 432 -16.28 7.42 -9.27
N ARG A 433 -16.29 7.14 -7.96
CA ARG A 433 -16.32 8.19 -6.93
C ARG A 433 -14.90 8.51 -6.49
N PRO A 434 -14.37 9.70 -6.84
CA PRO A 434 -12.99 10.06 -6.52
C PRO A 434 -12.69 10.01 -5.02
N GLN A 435 -11.60 9.36 -4.66
CA GLN A 435 -11.13 9.22 -3.29
C GLN A 435 -9.62 9.02 -3.28
N GLU A 436 -9.02 8.89 -2.08
CA GLU A 436 -7.59 8.62 -1.94
C GLU A 436 -7.20 7.31 -2.61
N ASN A 437 -6.07 7.34 -3.31
CA ASN A 437 -5.46 6.19 -3.98
C ASN A 437 -3.96 6.43 -4.23
N GLY A 438 -3.28 5.48 -4.90
CA GLY A 438 -1.91 5.61 -5.35
C GLY A 438 -0.87 5.41 -4.25
N SER A 439 -1.16 4.62 -3.22
CA SER A 439 -0.18 4.18 -2.23
C SER A 439 0.69 3.03 -2.79
N HIS A 440 2.04 3.19 -2.72
CA HIS A 440 3.02 2.22 -3.25
C HIS A 440 4.19 2.00 -2.30
#